data_61df157131a6531bc2a801b4ce142fcd
#
_entry.id   61df157131a6531bc2a801b4ce142fcd
#
_cell.length_a   1.000
_cell.length_b   1.000
_cell.length_c   1.000
_cell.angle_alpha   90.00
_cell.angle_beta   90.00
_cell.angle_gamma   90.00
#
_symmetry.space_group_name_H-M   'P 1'
#
loop_
_entity.id
_entity.type
_entity.pdbx_description
1 polymer ?
#
loop_
_entity_poly.entity_id
_entity_poly.type
_entity_poly.pdbx_seq_one_letter_code
_entity_poly.pdbx_strand_id
1 'polypeptide(L)'
;NTSSGSTTTSALYEVNVATGQAAGGGALSASLPFVAHSAMNYDAQTGTLWLGDKTGGVWSVSITGQSTADAATALQRGAVSPAAPINFVGYGESEGIPYVWAATKDKLTMFKLSGAGMAPAAWATQGGASPQGYKAGNASTAVRALKQGGQISAPPVLANGVLVVPVHVPPAAGSCGAGQGYYQLFDLASGSDPKIRITYNGADVVAGEIYLGAGAPLTPSLHGSEKGIVGYPGTDAPPAAGSSPSLGSINFGGKPLSRAILWRQR
;
A
#
# COMPACT_ATOMS: atom_id res chain seq x y z
N ASN A 1 -11.86 43.23 -5.44
CA ASN A 1 -10.95 42.36 -4.65
C ASN A 1 -10.93 40.97 -5.27
N THR A 2 -10.02 40.75 -6.20
CA THR A 2 -9.74 39.43 -6.75
C THR A 2 -8.79 38.72 -5.79
N SER A 3 -9.30 37.81 -4.98
CA SER A 3 -8.47 36.88 -4.24
C SER A 3 -7.84 35.93 -5.24
N SER A 4 -6.57 36.08 -5.53
CA SER A 4 -5.78 35.07 -6.22
C SER A 4 -5.77 33.82 -5.33
N GLY A 5 -6.51 32.79 -5.74
CA GLY A 5 -6.48 31.52 -5.07
C GLY A 5 -5.04 30.96 -5.11
N SER A 6 -4.42 30.86 -3.95
CA SER A 6 -3.13 30.19 -3.82
C SER A 6 -3.32 28.74 -4.20
N THR A 7 -2.88 28.36 -5.39
CA THR A 7 -2.77 26.94 -5.79
C THR A 7 -1.68 26.30 -4.94
N THR A 8 -2.08 25.55 -3.93
CA THR A 8 -1.14 24.75 -3.13
C THR A 8 -0.61 23.65 -4.04
N THR A 9 0.68 23.67 -4.32
CA THR A 9 1.39 22.63 -5.09
C THR A 9 2.35 21.90 -4.17
N SER A 10 2.65 20.64 -4.50
CA SER A 10 3.70 19.87 -3.83
C SER A 10 4.98 19.91 -4.66
N ALA A 11 6.11 19.78 -4.01
CA ALA A 11 7.42 19.67 -4.66
C ALA A 11 8.14 18.41 -4.18
N LEU A 12 8.98 17.85 -5.05
CA LEU A 12 9.89 16.76 -4.72
C LEU A 12 11.29 17.31 -4.48
N TYR A 13 11.94 16.79 -3.47
CA TYR A 13 13.32 17.11 -3.15
C TYR A 13 14.13 15.83 -3.01
N GLU A 14 15.30 15.79 -3.64
CA GLU A 14 16.32 14.79 -3.35
C GLU A 14 17.27 15.36 -2.29
N VAL A 15 17.48 14.62 -1.23
CA VAL A 15 18.36 15.03 -0.14
C VAL A 15 19.50 14.03 -0.01
N ASN A 16 20.73 14.54 0.01
CA ASN A 16 21.90 13.74 0.34
C ASN A 16 21.82 13.34 1.84
N VAL A 17 21.72 12.04 2.08
CA VAL A 17 21.52 11.51 3.44
C VAL A 17 22.71 11.81 4.36
N ALA A 18 23.92 11.90 3.82
CA ALA A 18 25.11 12.17 4.63
C ALA A 18 25.24 13.64 5.03
N THR A 19 24.77 14.57 4.20
CA THR A 19 24.92 16.02 4.43
C THR A 19 23.63 16.72 4.83
N GLY A 20 22.48 16.09 4.61
CA GLY A 20 21.16 16.71 4.80
C GLY A 20 20.84 17.81 3.80
N GLN A 21 21.70 18.03 2.81
CA GLN A 21 21.50 19.07 1.80
C GLN A 21 20.83 18.51 0.56
N ALA A 22 20.17 19.39 -0.20
CA ALA A 22 19.59 19.01 -1.48
C ALA A 22 20.67 18.44 -2.41
N ALA A 23 20.47 17.25 -2.94
CA ALA A 23 21.37 16.64 -3.89
C ALA A 23 21.33 17.44 -5.19
N GLY A 24 22.52 17.73 -5.77
CA GLY A 24 22.63 18.52 -6.99
C GLY A 24 22.16 19.96 -6.91
N GLY A 25 21.95 20.51 -5.70
CA GLY A 25 21.72 21.95 -5.49
C GLY A 25 20.28 22.43 -5.69
N GLY A 26 19.28 21.57 -5.74
CA GLY A 26 17.91 22.02 -5.95
C GLY A 26 16.81 20.97 -5.80
N ALA A 27 15.58 21.36 -6.05
CA ALA A 27 14.44 20.45 -6.13
C ALA A 27 14.53 19.59 -7.42
N LEU A 28 14.21 18.31 -7.32
CA LEU A 28 14.07 17.42 -8.49
C LEU A 28 12.92 17.85 -9.39
N SER A 29 11.90 18.46 -8.82
CA SER A 29 10.81 19.11 -9.55
C SER A 29 10.47 20.41 -8.85
N ALA A 30 10.36 21.48 -9.61
CA ALA A 30 9.96 22.78 -9.04
C ALA A 30 8.57 22.74 -8.41
N SER A 31 7.63 22.02 -9.05
CA SER A 31 6.29 21.78 -8.53
C SER A 31 5.65 20.59 -9.20
N LEU A 32 4.86 19.83 -8.45
CA LEU A 32 3.99 18.80 -8.99
C LEU A 32 2.65 19.43 -9.43
N PRO A 33 2.02 18.94 -10.50
CA PRO A 33 0.72 19.46 -10.97
C PRO A 33 -0.45 19.04 -10.06
N PHE A 34 -0.18 18.48 -8.90
CA PHE A 34 -1.14 17.99 -7.93
C PHE A 34 -0.65 18.18 -6.49
N VAL A 35 -1.57 18.07 -5.54
CA VAL A 35 -1.23 18.07 -4.11
C VAL A 35 -1.06 16.61 -3.66
N ALA A 36 0.18 16.19 -3.44
CA ALA A 36 0.48 14.86 -2.92
C ALA A 36 -0.15 14.68 -1.52
N HIS A 37 -0.75 13.53 -1.29
CA HIS A 37 -1.40 13.18 -0.03
C HIS A 37 -0.86 11.88 0.56
N SER A 38 -0.57 10.89 -0.27
CA SER A 38 0.02 9.63 0.18
C SER A 38 1.50 9.77 0.49
N ALA A 39 2.03 8.81 1.27
CA ALA A 39 3.45 8.53 1.27
C ALA A 39 3.90 8.08 -0.14
N MET A 40 5.16 8.37 -0.49
CA MET A 40 5.78 7.94 -1.74
C MET A 40 6.13 6.46 -1.69
N ASN A 41 5.91 5.76 -2.81
CA ASN A 41 6.47 4.43 -3.04
C ASN A 41 7.45 4.51 -4.21
N TYR A 42 8.68 4.05 -4.00
CA TYR A 42 9.74 4.08 -5.00
C TYR A 42 9.98 2.71 -5.59
N ASP A 43 9.83 2.62 -6.91
CA ASP A 43 10.26 1.48 -7.70
C ASP A 43 11.69 1.69 -8.19
N ALA A 44 12.63 1.02 -7.56
CA ALA A 44 14.05 1.13 -7.88
C ALA A 44 14.43 0.48 -9.24
N GLN A 45 13.59 -0.37 -9.80
CA GLN A 45 13.88 -1.01 -11.09
C GLN A 45 13.64 -0.04 -12.25
N THR A 46 12.57 0.74 -12.16
CA THR A 46 12.19 1.70 -13.19
C THR A 46 12.57 3.13 -12.85
N GLY A 47 13.06 3.40 -11.64
CA GLY A 47 13.31 4.74 -11.15
C GLY A 47 12.03 5.59 -11.07
N THR A 48 10.91 4.97 -10.73
CA THR A 48 9.60 5.61 -10.71
C THR A 48 9.13 5.78 -9.27
N LEU A 49 8.69 7.00 -8.96
CA LEU A 49 7.94 7.29 -7.74
C LEU A 49 6.44 7.18 -8.03
N TRP A 50 5.73 6.51 -7.13
CA TRP A 50 4.27 6.42 -7.15
C TRP A 50 3.69 7.24 -6.01
N LEU A 51 2.68 8.06 -6.32
CA LEU A 51 2.04 8.98 -5.39
C LEU A 51 0.53 8.99 -5.59
N GLY A 52 -0.19 9.28 -4.52
CA GLY A 52 -1.62 9.56 -4.54
C GLY A 52 -1.91 11.00 -4.15
N ASP A 53 -2.95 11.56 -4.72
CA ASP A 53 -3.39 12.91 -4.40
C ASP A 53 -4.68 12.95 -3.55
N LYS A 54 -5.07 14.16 -3.14
CA LYS A 54 -6.29 14.40 -2.36
C LYS A 54 -7.59 14.15 -3.12
N THR A 55 -7.53 14.12 -4.45
CA THR A 55 -8.70 13.98 -5.32
C THR A 55 -8.88 12.57 -5.85
N GLY A 56 -7.98 11.66 -5.46
CA GLY A 56 -8.01 10.25 -5.86
C GLY A 56 -7.19 9.94 -7.09
N GLY A 57 -6.38 10.87 -7.58
CA GLY A 57 -5.44 10.63 -8.68
C GLY A 57 -4.26 9.79 -8.24
N VAL A 58 -3.87 8.82 -9.08
CA VAL A 58 -2.65 8.03 -8.94
C VAL A 58 -1.63 8.54 -9.95
N TRP A 59 -0.47 8.93 -9.46
CA TRP A 59 0.56 9.60 -10.24
C TRP A 59 1.85 8.80 -10.26
N SER A 60 2.54 8.82 -11.39
CA SER A 60 3.92 8.36 -11.52
C SER A 60 4.84 9.53 -11.82
N VAL A 61 5.99 9.52 -11.19
CA VAL A 61 7.04 10.52 -11.42
C VAL A 61 8.34 9.77 -11.71
N SER A 62 8.86 9.93 -12.93
CA SER A 62 10.14 9.32 -13.32
C SER A 62 11.29 10.19 -12.80
N ILE A 63 12.26 9.54 -12.14
CA ILE A 63 13.47 10.19 -11.62
C ILE A 63 14.76 9.55 -12.16
N THR A 64 14.66 8.70 -13.18
CA THR A 64 15.81 7.98 -13.75
C THR A 64 16.70 8.90 -14.59
N GLY A 65 17.99 8.87 -14.30
CA GLY A 65 19.02 9.47 -15.17
C GLY A 65 18.97 10.98 -15.27
N GLN A 66 18.30 11.64 -14.35
CA GLN A 66 18.03 13.06 -14.44
C GLN A 66 19.08 13.89 -13.71
N SER A 67 19.56 14.92 -14.36
CA SER A 67 20.12 16.06 -13.65
C SER A 67 18.96 16.85 -13.04
N THR A 68 19.24 17.59 -11.99
CA THR A 68 18.25 18.37 -11.23
C THR A 68 17.38 19.31 -12.06
N ALA A 69 17.78 19.65 -13.27
CA ALA A 69 17.08 20.58 -14.14
C ALA A 69 15.96 19.93 -14.98
N ASP A 70 16.07 18.63 -15.26
CA ASP A 70 15.14 17.92 -16.16
C ASP A 70 14.15 17.05 -15.39
N ALA A 71 14.02 17.36 -14.18
CA ALA A 71 13.53 16.50 -13.19
C ALA A 71 12.17 15.86 -13.42
N ALA A 72 11.50 15.35 -13.04
CA ALA A 72 10.27 14.65 -12.72
C ALA A 72 9.17 15.00 -13.72
N THR A 73 8.94 14.17 -14.67
CA THR A 73 7.69 14.18 -15.42
C THR A 73 6.62 13.50 -14.59
N ALA A 74 5.70 14.28 -14.03
CA ALA A 74 4.55 13.76 -13.31
C ALA A 74 3.43 13.42 -14.30
N LEU A 75 3.00 12.16 -14.32
CA LEU A 75 1.92 11.70 -15.17
C LEU A 75 0.81 11.09 -14.32
N GLN A 76 -0.41 11.59 -14.47
CA GLN A 76 -1.57 10.91 -13.89
C GLN A 76 -1.82 9.61 -14.64
N ARG A 77 -1.72 8.49 -13.93
CA ARG A 77 -1.85 7.15 -14.49
C ARG A 77 -3.22 6.55 -14.30
N GLY A 78 -3.92 6.95 -13.25
CA GLY A 78 -5.26 6.45 -12.94
C GLY A 78 -5.93 7.27 -11.86
N ALA A 79 -7.13 6.87 -11.50
CA ALA A 79 -7.86 7.48 -10.39
C ALA A 79 -8.74 6.44 -9.69
N VAL A 80 -8.94 6.62 -8.38
CA VAL A 80 -9.91 5.83 -7.62
C VAL A 80 -11.32 6.36 -7.86
N SER A 81 -12.31 5.47 -7.85
CA SER A 81 -13.70 5.84 -8.01
C SER A 81 -14.56 5.21 -6.89
N PRO A 82 -15.40 5.96 -6.17
CA PRO A 82 -15.50 7.43 -6.21
C PRO A 82 -14.20 8.12 -5.79
N ALA A 83 -14.05 9.37 -6.20
CA ALA A 83 -12.89 10.18 -5.87
C ALA A 83 -12.77 10.35 -4.34
N ALA A 84 -11.60 10.05 -3.80
CA ALA A 84 -11.31 10.18 -2.37
C ALA A 84 -9.80 10.33 -2.17
N PRO A 85 -9.33 10.96 -1.08
CA PRO A 85 -7.92 11.09 -0.78
C PRO A 85 -7.24 9.73 -0.71
N ILE A 86 -6.12 9.58 -1.43
CA ILE A 86 -5.31 8.37 -1.40
C ILE A 86 -4.31 8.47 -0.25
N ASN A 87 -4.44 7.59 0.74
CA ASN A 87 -3.54 7.56 1.90
C ASN A 87 -2.26 6.79 1.60
N PHE A 88 -2.36 5.69 0.83
CA PHE A 88 -1.22 4.83 0.54
C PHE A 88 -1.24 4.42 -0.94
N VAL A 89 -0.07 4.41 -1.55
CA VAL A 89 0.19 3.86 -2.87
C VAL A 89 1.32 2.85 -2.76
N GLY A 90 1.23 1.75 -3.49
CA GLY A 90 2.31 0.80 -3.57
C GLY A 90 2.40 0.17 -4.95
N TYR A 91 3.54 -0.45 -5.21
CA TYR A 91 3.87 -1.11 -6.46
C TYR A 91 4.35 -2.53 -6.17
N GLY A 92 4.08 -3.44 -7.08
CA GLY A 92 4.58 -4.79 -7.03
C GLY A 92 4.24 -5.60 -8.26
N GLU A 93 4.79 -6.79 -8.34
CA GLU A 93 4.62 -7.68 -9.49
C GLU A 93 4.05 -9.02 -9.06
N SER A 94 3.23 -9.60 -9.93
CA SER A 94 2.78 -10.98 -9.86
C SER A 94 2.90 -11.62 -11.23
N GLU A 95 3.62 -12.74 -11.32
CA GLU A 95 3.84 -13.47 -12.58
C GLU A 95 4.41 -12.59 -13.71
N GLY A 96 5.32 -11.66 -13.38
CA GLY A 96 5.90 -10.72 -14.32
C GLY A 96 4.99 -9.59 -14.78
N ILE A 97 3.80 -9.49 -14.21
CA ILE A 97 2.86 -8.42 -14.49
C ILE A 97 2.95 -7.38 -13.37
N PRO A 98 3.24 -6.11 -13.70
CA PRO A 98 3.31 -5.05 -12.72
C PRO A 98 1.91 -4.52 -12.34
N TYR A 99 1.75 -4.24 -11.06
CA TYR A 99 0.54 -3.70 -10.46
C TYR A 99 0.85 -2.49 -9.58
N VAL A 100 -0.09 -1.56 -9.52
CA VAL A 100 -0.09 -0.46 -8.57
C VAL A 100 -1.37 -0.51 -7.78
N TRP A 101 -1.29 -0.40 -6.47
CA TRP A 101 -2.47 -0.28 -5.62
C TRP A 101 -2.56 1.10 -5.01
N ALA A 102 -3.78 1.59 -4.89
CA ALA A 102 -4.11 2.81 -4.19
C ALA A 102 -5.13 2.52 -3.10
N ALA A 103 -4.81 2.92 -1.89
CA ALA A 103 -5.67 2.77 -0.72
C ALA A 103 -6.17 4.13 -0.23
N THR A 104 -7.47 4.29 -0.21
CA THR A 104 -8.15 5.35 0.54
C THR A 104 -8.39 4.86 1.97
N LYS A 105 -9.13 5.61 2.78
CA LYS A 105 -9.46 5.20 4.14
C LYS A 105 -10.16 3.84 4.21
N ASP A 106 -11.07 3.57 3.29
CA ASP A 106 -12.02 2.45 3.33
C ASP A 106 -12.08 1.63 2.03
N LYS A 107 -11.19 1.90 1.09
CA LYS A 107 -11.18 1.26 -0.22
C LYS A 107 -9.77 0.97 -0.69
N LEU A 108 -9.59 -0.20 -1.27
CA LEU A 108 -8.38 -0.59 -1.99
C LEU A 108 -8.72 -0.73 -3.47
N THR A 109 -7.96 -0.09 -4.34
CA THR A 109 -8.08 -0.17 -5.80
C THR A 109 -6.78 -0.67 -6.37
N MET A 110 -6.84 -1.69 -7.20
CA MET A 110 -5.70 -2.29 -7.89
C MET A 110 -5.71 -1.94 -9.36
N PHE A 111 -4.60 -1.47 -9.86
CA PHE A 111 -4.38 -1.17 -11.27
C PHE A 111 -3.33 -2.11 -11.85
N LYS A 112 -3.59 -2.60 -13.05
CA LYS A 112 -2.60 -3.34 -13.84
C LYS A 112 -1.88 -2.35 -14.75
N LEU A 113 -0.57 -2.35 -14.73
CA LEU A 113 0.22 -1.56 -15.67
C LEU A 113 0.32 -2.28 -17.02
N SER A 114 0.10 -1.55 -18.10
CA SER A 114 0.26 -2.07 -19.45
C SER A 114 0.88 -0.99 -20.33
N GLY A 115 2.09 -1.21 -20.82
CA GLY A 115 2.77 -0.24 -21.68
C GLY A 115 2.87 1.15 -21.04
N ALA A 116 2.47 2.18 -21.77
CA ALA A 116 2.54 3.57 -21.32
C ALA A 116 1.41 4.01 -20.37
N GLY A 117 0.46 3.13 -20.04
CA GLY A 117 -0.72 3.50 -19.26
C GLY A 117 -1.05 2.53 -18.13
N MET A 118 -1.99 2.95 -17.28
CA MET A 118 -2.68 2.05 -16.37
C MET A 118 -3.99 1.62 -17.04
N ALA A 119 -4.23 0.32 -17.08
CA ALA A 119 -5.55 -0.17 -17.42
C ALA A 119 -6.57 0.34 -16.39
N PRO A 120 -7.87 0.40 -16.72
CA PRO A 120 -8.92 0.54 -15.72
C PRO A 120 -8.67 -0.40 -14.56
N ALA A 121 -9.16 -0.04 -13.37
CA ALA A 121 -8.92 -0.82 -12.16
C ALA A 121 -9.09 -2.33 -12.40
N ALA A 122 -8.03 -3.11 -12.19
CA ALA A 122 -8.08 -4.56 -12.36
C ALA A 122 -9.09 -5.17 -11.40
N TRP A 123 -9.11 -4.65 -10.17
CA TRP A 123 -10.11 -4.93 -9.15
C TRP A 123 -10.12 -3.83 -8.08
N ALA A 124 -11.20 -3.73 -7.34
CA ALA A 124 -11.30 -2.85 -6.19
C ALA A 124 -12.18 -3.49 -5.11
N THR A 125 -11.85 -3.23 -3.85
CA THR A 125 -12.74 -3.53 -2.73
C THR A 125 -13.76 -2.41 -2.60
N GLN A 126 -14.91 -2.73 -2.05
CA GLN A 126 -15.88 -1.71 -1.64
C GLN A 126 -15.85 -1.59 -0.13
N GLY A 127 -15.61 -0.38 0.37
CA GLY A 127 -15.72 -0.08 1.79
C GLY A 127 -17.18 0.17 2.18
N GLY A 128 -17.51 0.04 3.46
CA GLY A 128 -18.82 0.33 3.99
C GLY A 128 -19.76 -0.88 4.12
N ALA A 129 -21.06 -0.64 4.11
CA ALA A 129 -22.08 -1.63 4.48
C ALA A 129 -22.32 -2.76 3.46
N SER A 130 -21.73 -2.72 2.28
CA SER A 130 -21.90 -3.74 1.25
C SER A 130 -20.68 -4.64 1.10
N PRO A 131 -20.82 -5.95 1.23
CA PRO A 131 -19.70 -6.90 1.16
C PRO A 131 -19.28 -7.24 -0.27
N GLN A 132 -19.67 -6.46 -1.27
CA GLN A 132 -19.38 -6.79 -2.66
C GLN A 132 -18.10 -6.11 -3.14
N GLY A 133 -17.10 -6.93 -3.45
CA GLY A 133 -15.92 -6.49 -4.19
C GLY A 133 -16.28 -6.20 -5.65
N TYR A 134 -15.61 -5.22 -6.24
CA TYR A 134 -15.72 -4.89 -7.66
C TYR A 134 -14.53 -5.46 -8.42
N LYS A 135 -14.80 -6.09 -9.55
CA LYS A 135 -13.78 -6.49 -10.52
C LYS A 135 -14.16 -5.95 -11.90
N ALA A 136 -13.21 -5.30 -12.58
CA ALA A 136 -13.39 -4.91 -13.96
C ALA A 136 -13.32 -6.16 -14.87
N GLY A 137 -14.36 -6.40 -15.64
CA GLY A 137 -14.44 -7.53 -16.60
C GLY A 137 -15.16 -8.77 -16.07
N ASN A 138 -15.36 -9.76 -16.97
CA ASN A 138 -16.09 -11.02 -16.73
C ASN A 138 -15.26 -12.04 -15.92
N ALA A 139 -14.88 -11.72 -14.72
CA ALA A 139 -14.09 -12.65 -13.94
C ALA A 139 -14.96 -13.48 -12.98
N SER A 140 -14.74 -14.79 -13.04
CA SER A 140 -15.45 -15.79 -12.26
C SER A 140 -15.12 -15.80 -10.76
N THR A 141 -14.16 -15.00 -10.30
CA THR A 141 -13.72 -14.97 -8.91
C THR A 141 -14.18 -13.67 -8.25
N ALA A 142 -14.97 -13.77 -7.20
CA ALA A 142 -15.40 -12.61 -6.43
C ALA A 142 -14.20 -11.95 -5.73
N VAL A 143 -14.06 -10.64 -5.88
CA VAL A 143 -13.12 -9.84 -5.10
C VAL A 143 -13.59 -9.82 -3.65
N ARG A 144 -12.67 -10.02 -2.71
CA ARG A 144 -12.99 -9.91 -1.28
C ARG A 144 -13.36 -8.48 -0.92
N ALA A 145 -14.37 -8.33 -0.07
CA ALA A 145 -14.68 -7.04 0.54
C ALA A 145 -13.70 -6.75 1.69
N LEU A 146 -13.48 -5.48 1.98
CA LEU A 146 -12.90 -5.08 3.27
C LEU A 146 -13.86 -5.44 4.39
N LYS A 147 -13.31 -5.72 5.57
CA LYS A 147 -14.09 -5.97 6.80
C LYS A 147 -15.11 -4.85 7.00
N GLN A 148 -16.35 -5.22 7.31
CA GLN A 148 -17.42 -4.25 7.52
C GLN A 148 -17.03 -3.22 8.59
N GLY A 149 -17.17 -1.94 8.29
CA GLY A 149 -16.72 -0.84 9.13
C GLY A 149 -15.21 -0.68 9.23
N GLY A 150 -14.44 -1.51 8.51
CA GLY A 150 -12.98 -1.48 8.52
C GLY A 150 -12.41 -0.28 7.78
N GLN A 151 -11.27 0.19 8.28
CA GLN A 151 -10.47 1.27 7.69
C GLN A 151 -9.05 0.77 7.48
N ILE A 152 -8.45 1.11 6.35
CA ILE A 152 -7.04 0.79 6.08
C ILE A 152 -6.19 1.70 6.95
N SER A 153 -5.49 1.11 7.92
CA SER A 153 -4.81 1.85 9.00
C SER A 153 -3.33 2.10 8.73
N ALA A 154 -2.71 1.31 7.86
CA ALA A 154 -1.30 1.43 7.53
C ALA A 154 -1.03 0.99 6.07
N PRO A 155 0.15 1.30 5.50
CA PRO A 155 0.49 0.92 4.14
C PRO A 155 0.35 -0.58 3.90
N PRO A 156 -0.42 -1.01 2.88
CA PRO A 156 -0.42 -2.41 2.44
C PRO A 156 0.95 -2.83 1.93
N VAL A 157 1.33 -4.08 2.16
CA VAL A 157 2.63 -4.63 1.74
C VAL A 157 2.45 -5.95 0.98
N LEU A 158 3.31 -6.16 0.00
CA LEU A 158 3.30 -7.36 -0.84
C LEU A 158 4.27 -8.42 -0.29
N ALA A 159 3.77 -9.65 -0.10
CA ALA A 159 4.54 -10.81 0.30
C ALA A 159 4.15 -12.01 -0.57
N ASN A 160 5.05 -12.51 -1.39
CA ASN A 160 4.86 -13.72 -2.22
C ASN A 160 3.53 -13.72 -3.03
N GLY A 161 3.24 -12.62 -3.74
CA GLY A 161 2.01 -12.47 -4.52
C GLY A 161 0.75 -12.19 -3.71
N VAL A 162 0.89 -12.08 -2.39
CA VAL A 162 -0.20 -11.76 -1.45
C VAL A 162 -0.06 -10.32 -0.97
N LEU A 163 -1.08 -9.52 -1.19
CA LEU A 163 -1.16 -8.18 -0.63
C LEU A 163 -1.75 -8.25 0.78
N VAL A 164 -0.96 -7.87 1.76
CA VAL A 164 -1.35 -7.80 3.18
C VAL A 164 -1.86 -6.40 3.46
N VAL A 165 -3.12 -6.29 3.82
CA VAL A 165 -3.80 -5.01 4.06
C VAL A 165 -4.12 -4.88 5.55
N PRO A 166 -3.48 -3.94 6.27
CA PRO A 166 -3.83 -3.63 7.65
C PRO A 166 -5.20 -2.94 7.74
N VAL A 167 -6.13 -3.55 8.45
CA VAL A 167 -7.51 -3.07 8.57
C VAL A 167 -7.89 -2.92 10.04
N HIS A 168 -8.26 -1.73 10.42
CA HIS A 168 -8.78 -1.41 11.75
C HIS A 168 -10.30 -1.26 11.71
N VAL A 169 -10.99 -1.97 12.55
CA VAL A 169 -12.44 -1.77 12.80
C VAL A 169 -12.57 -0.94 14.08
N PRO A 170 -12.93 0.34 13.96
CA PRO A 170 -13.10 1.20 15.13
C PRO A 170 -14.14 0.65 16.09
N PRO A 171 -14.07 0.98 17.38
CA PRO A 171 -15.11 0.62 18.32
C PRO A 171 -16.44 1.28 17.94
N ALA A 172 -17.54 0.71 18.40
CA ALA A 172 -18.86 1.32 18.19
C ALA A 172 -18.89 2.74 18.76
N ALA A 173 -19.63 3.62 18.10
CA ALA A 173 -19.76 5.01 18.55
C ALA A 173 -20.24 5.06 20.01
N GLY A 174 -19.53 5.84 20.83
CA GLY A 174 -19.81 5.98 22.27
C GLY A 174 -19.23 4.89 23.17
N SER A 175 -18.54 3.87 22.61
CA SER A 175 -17.80 2.89 23.40
C SER A 175 -16.35 3.31 23.60
N CYS A 176 -15.81 3.07 24.81
CA CYS A 176 -14.39 3.21 25.08
C CYS A 176 -13.69 1.91 24.71
N GLY A 177 -12.78 1.95 23.74
CA GLY A 177 -12.01 0.78 23.32
C GLY A 177 -11.06 1.09 22.17
N ALA A 178 -10.07 0.24 21.98
CA ALA A 178 -9.08 0.41 20.91
C ALA A 178 -9.57 -0.10 19.54
N GLY A 179 -10.79 -0.62 19.43
CA GLY A 179 -11.26 -1.30 18.22
C GLY A 179 -10.58 -2.64 18.00
N GLN A 180 -10.66 -3.16 16.79
CA GLN A 180 -10.15 -4.48 16.43
C GLN A 180 -9.23 -4.38 15.22
N GLY A 181 -8.08 -5.02 15.29
CA GLY A 181 -7.08 -5.08 14.22
C GLY A 181 -7.12 -6.38 13.44
N TYR A 182 -7.00 -6.27 12.13
CA TYR A 182 -6.98 -7.40 11.21
C TYR A 182 -5.93 -7.19 10.13
N TYR A 183 -5.30 -8.28 9.67
CA TYR A 183 -4.75 -8.30 8.32
C TYR A 183 -5.72 -9.01 7.41
N GLN A 184 -6.11 -8.34 6.33
CA GLN A 184 -6.80 -8.97 5.22
C GLN A 184 -5.83 -9.25 4.10
N LEU A 185 -5.88 -10.48 3.58
CA LEU A 185 -4.95 -11.01 2.61
C LEU A 185 -5.65 -11.14 1.26
N PHE A 186 -5.06 -10.56 0.22
CA PHE A 186 -5.60 -10.58 -1.13
C PHE A 186 -4.58 -11.17 -2.10
N ASP A 187 -5.02 -12.03 -2.99
CA ASP A 187 -4.24 -12.35 -4.18
C ASP A 187 -4.04 -11.08 -5.01
N LEU A 188 -2.79 -10.72 -5.32
CA LEU A 188 -2.46 -9.44 -5.96
C LEU A 188 -3.18 -9.26 -7.29
N ALA A 189 -3.24 -10.30 -8.11
CA ALA A 189 -3.79 -10.23 -9.46
C ALA A 189 -5.32 -10.22 -9.49
N SER A 190 -5.97 -10.97 -8.61
CA SER A 190 -7.41 -11.21 -8.64
C SER A 190 -8.22 -10.51 -7.57
N GLY A 191 -7.61 -10.11 -6.45
CA GLY A 191 -8.30 -9.58 -5.28
C GLY A 191 -9.14 -10.61 -4.53
N SER A 192 -9.00 -11.88 -4.84
CA SER A 192 -9.64 -13.01 -4.15
C SER A 192 -8.80 -13.49 -2.97
N ASP A 193 -9.20 -14.58 -2.35
CA ASP A 193 -8.38 -15.26 -1.35
C ASP A 193 -7.03 -15.69 -1.95
N PRO A 194 -5.95 -15.62 -1.17
CA PRO A 194 -4.65 -16.09 -1.59
C PRO A 194 -4.68 -17.55 -2.06
N LYS A 195 -3.99 -17.85 -3.15
CA LYS A 195 -3.88 -19.21 -3.70
C LYS A 195 -2.81 -20.05 -3.00
N ILE A 196 -1.98 -19.41 -2.20
CA ILE A 196 -0.90 -20.07 -1.46
C ILE A 196 -1.32 -20.37 -0.04
N ARG A 197 -0.73 -21.41 0.55
CA ARG A 197 -0.90 -21.70 1.96
C ARG A 197 -0.18 -20.66 2.80
N ILE A 198 -0.90 -20.04 3.71
CA ILE A 198 -0.38 -19.06 4.66
C ILE A 198 -0.65 -19.59 6.06
N THR A 199 0.33 -19.48 6.94
CA THR A 199 0.15 -19.85 8.35
C THR A 199 0.40 -18.66 9.26
N TYR A 200 -0.37 -18.59 10.33
CA TYR A 200 -0.17 -17.64 11.42
C TYR A 200 0.02 -18.41 12.72
N ASN A 201 1.16 -18.22 13.38
CA ASN A 201 1.55 -18.99 14.56
C ASN A 201 1.47 -20.51 14.35
N GLY A 202 1.80 -20.98 13.14
CA GLY A 202 1.76 -22.40 12.79
C GLY A 202 0.39 -22.94 12.38
N ALA A 203 -0.70 -22.21 12.60
CA ALA A 203 -2.03 -22.57 12.14
C ALA A 203 -2.34 -22.01 10.75
N ASP A 204 -3.10 -22.75 9.95
CA ASP A 204 -3.52 -22.30 8.63
C ASP A 204 -4.43 -21.07 8.74
N VAL A 205 -4.16 -20.06 7.91
CA VAL A 205 -5.01 -18.89 7.79
C VAL A 205 -6.23 -19.25 6.95
N VAL A 206 -7.40 -19.13 7.54
CA VAL A 206 -8.68 -19.41 6.89
C VAL A 206 -9.30 -18.12 6.38
N ALA A 207 -9.94 -18.17 5.22
CA ALA A 207 -10.64 -17.04 4.61
C ALA A 207 -9.77 -15.77 4.44
N GLY A 208 -8.44 -15.92 4.30
CA GLY A 208 -7.52 -14.82 4.04
C GLY A 208 -7.61 -13.66 5.05
N GLU A 209 -7.88 -13.96 6.32
CA GLU A 209 -7.98 -12.97 7.39
C GLU A 209 -7.22 -13.44 8.64
N ILE A 210 -6.47 -12.51 9.24
CA ILE A 210 -5.77 -12.74 10.50
C ILE A 210 -6.26 -11.70 11.51
N TYR A 211 -6.85 -12.15 12.59
CA TYR A 211 -7.22 -11.29 13.71
C TYR A 211 -6.00 -11.03 14.60
N LEU A 212 -5.71 -9.78 14.87
CA LEU A 212 -4.54 -9.35 15.65
C LEU A 212 -4.87 -8.87 17.07
N GLY A 213 -6.14 -8.82 17.42
CA GLY A 213 -6.58 -8.31 18.72
C GLY A 213 -6.99 -6.84 18.68
N ALA A 214 -6.80 -6.15 19.80
CA ALA A 214 -7.15 -4.74 19.94
C ALA A 214 -6.17 -3.83 19.22
N GLY A 215 -6.65 -2.65 18.78
CA GLY A 215 -5.86 -1.60 18.18
C GLY A 215 -5.79 -1.63 16.66
N ALA A 216 -5.22 -0.57 16.09
CA ALA A 216 -5.01 -0.48 14.67
C ALA A 216 -3.73 -1.25 14.27
N PRO A 217 -3.81 -2.16 13.27
CA PRO A 217 -2.64 -2.87 12.82
C PRO A 217 -1.68 -1.94 12.07
N LEU A 218 -0.41 -2.17 12.27
CA LEU A 218 0.70 -1.57 11.54
C LEU A 218 1.06 -2.42 10.34
N THR A 219 1.80 -1.87 9.40
CA THR A 219 2.41 -2.65 8.32
C THR A 219 3.32 -3.73 8.90
N PRO A 220 3.17 -5.02 8.54
CA PRO A 220 4.03 -6.07 9.06
C PRO A 220 5.47 -5.89 8.56
N SER A 221 6.45 -6.16 9.41
CA SER A 221 7.85 -6.29 9.00
C SER A 221 8.03 -7.60 8.25
N LEU A 222 8.55 -7.54 7.02
CA LEU A 222 8.80 -8.72 6.20
C LEU A 222 10.27 -9.11 6.23
N HIS A 223 10.53 -10.39 6.44
CA HIS A 223 11.87 -10.97 6.43
C HIS A 223 11.93 -12.16 5.47
N GLY A 224 12.88 -12.12 4.55
CA GLY A 224 13.20 -13.26 3.69
C GLY A 224 14.08 -14.26 4.41
N SER A 225 13.77 -15.54 4.32
CA SER A 225 14.58 -16.65 4.83
C SER A 225 14.68 -17.75 3.77
N GLU A 226 15.54 -18.74 3.99
CA GLU A 226 15.61 -19.94 3.13
C GLU A 226 14.28 -20.71 3.07
N LYS A 227 13.43 -20.53 4.07
CA LYS A 227 12.12 -21.16 4.17
C LYS A 227 10.98 -20.32 3.57
N GLY A 228 11.30 -19.14 3.01
CA GLY A 228 10.33 -18.22 2.42
C GLY A 228 10.25 -16.87 3.13
N ILE A 229 9.15 -16.17 2.91
CA ILE A 229 8.91 -14.84 3.49
C ILE A 229 8.12 -15.00 4.78
N VAL A 230 8.64 -14.39 5.85
CA VAL A 230 8.00 -14.34 7.17
C VAL A 230 7.65 -12.90 7.49
N GLY A 231 6.41 -12.65 7.90
CA GLY A 231 5.94 -11.36 8.37
C GLY A 231 5.78 -11.34 9.89
N TYR A 232 6.15 -10.23 10.51
CA TYR A 232 5.92 -10.00 11.94
C TYR A 232 4.88 -8.88 12.09
N PRO A 233 3.69 -9.20 12.62
CA PRO A 233 2.63 -8.22 12.81
C PRO A 233 2.94 -7.25 13.95
N GLY A 234 2.28 -6.09 13.90
CA GLY A 234 2.27 -5.09 14.96
C GLY A 234 0.91 -4.41 15.06
N THR A 235 0.57 -3.91 16.24
CA THR A 235 -0.58 -3.03 16.49
C THR A 235 -0.14 -1.82 17.29
N ASP A 236 -0.93 -0.75 17.23
CA ASP A 236 -0.70 0.47 18.02
C ASP A 236 -1.24 0.39 19.45
N ALA A 237 -2.00 -0.67 19.76
CA ALA A 237 -2.50 -0.88 21.12
C ALA A 237 -1.35 -1.32 22.04
N PRO A 238 -1.28 -0.77 23.26
CA PRO A 238 -0.34 -1.28 24.25
C PRO A 238 -0.69 -2.74 24.60
N PRO A 239 0.32 -3.60 24.83
CA PRO A 239 0.07 -4.96 25.28
C PRO A 239 -0.73 -4.93 26.58
N ALA A 240 -1.67 -5.86 26.74
CA ALA A 240 -2.38 -6.01 27.99
C ALA A 240 -1.38 -6.23 29.15
N ALA A 241 -1.67 -5.65 30.30
CA ALA A 241 -0.79 -5.77 31.46
C ALA A 241 -0.50 -7.25 31.77
N GLY A 242 0.78 -7.62 31.81
CA GLY A 242 1.23 -9.00 32.04
C GLY A 242 1.28 -9.90 30.81
N SER A 243 0.93 -9.41 29.60
CA SER A 243 1.09 -10.15 28.37
C SER A 243 2.40 -9.76 27.63
N SER A 244 3.08 -10.74 27.06
CA SER A 244 4.21 -10.47 26.16
C SER A 244 3.66 -9.88 24.86
N PRO A 245 4.34 -8.85 24.28
CA PRO A 245 3.89 -8.19 23.05
C PRO A 245 4.07 -9.05 21.78
N SER A 246 4.31 -10.35 21.90
CA SER A 246 4.55 -11.23 20.76
C SER A 246 3.24 -11.51 20.01
N LEU A 247 3.02 -10.78 18.91
CA LEU A 247 1.92 -11.05 17.97
C LEU A 247 2.20 -12.26 17.06
N GLY A 248 3.32 -12.96 17.27
CA GLY A 248 3.69 -14.14 16.51
C GLY A 248 4.26 -13.85 15.13
N SER A 249 4.16 -14.83 14.23
CA SER A 249 4.69 -14.73 12.87
C SER A 249 3.71 -15.26 11.84
N ILE A 250 3.76 -14.65 10.66
CA ILE A 250 2.99 -15.05 9.47
C ILE A 250 3.99 -15.64 8.48
N ASN A 251 3.76 -16.88 8.05
CA ASN A 251 4.58 -17.50 7.03
C ASN A 251 3.80 -17.49 5.71
N PHE A 252 4.34 -16.78 4.72
CA PHE A 252 3.80 -16.68 3.37
C PHE A 252 4.35 -17.75 2.42
N GLY A 253 5.20 -18.64 2.90
CA GLY A 253 5.86 -19.62 2.04
C GLY A 253 6.71 -18.96 0.94
N GLY A 254 6.90 -19.70 -0.15
CA GLY A 254 7.62 -19.22 -1.31
C GLY A 254 9.14 -19.38 -1.20
N LYS A 255 9.81 -19.27 -2.35
CA LYS A 255 11.27 -19.10 -2.37
C LYS A 255 11.57 -17.66 -1.96
N PRO A 256 12.62 -17.41 -1.20
CA PRO A 256 13.05 -16.05 -0.94
C PRO A 256 13.21 -15.36 -2.28
N LEU A 257 12.69 -14.14 -2.40
CA LEU A 257 12.97 -13.31 -3.55
C LEU A 257 14.49 -13.28 -3.69
N SER A 258 15.03 -13.76 -4.79
CA SER A 258 16.47 -13.76 -5.09
C SER A 258 17.06 -12.34 -5.19
N ARG A 259 16.24 -11.35 -4.94
CA ARG A 259 16.56 -9.94 -4.77
C ARG A 259 16.03 -9.47 -3.42
N ALA A 260 16.70 -9.89 -2.34
CA ALA A 260 16.65 -9.12 -1.12
C ALA A 260 17.12 -7.71 -1.49
N ILE A 261 16.29 -6.71 -1.26
CA ILE A 261 16.74 -5.32 -1.27
C ILE A 261 17.61 -5.19 -0.03
N LEU A 262 18.86 -5.53 -0.18
CA LEU A 262 19.88 -5.24 0.81
C LEU A 262 20.08 -3.73 0.75
N TRP A 263 19.54 -3.01 1.73
CA TRP A 263 20.00 -1.68 2.05
C TRP A 263 21.48 -1.78 2.39
N ARG A 264 22.35 -1.62 1.40
CA ARG A 264 23.76 -1.37 1.68
C ARG A 264 23.85 0.09 2.11
N GLN A 265 24.02 0.29 3.41
CA GLN A 265 24.73 1.47 3.89
C GLN A 265 26.13 1.44 3.25
N ARG A 266 26.42 2.37 2.38
CA ARG A 266 27.77 2.74 1.97
C ARG A 266 28.22 3.93 2.80
#